data_ff352f2848ca0d8ab558b5fe253e2bcc
#
_entry.id   ff352f2848ca0d8ab558b5fe253e2bcc
#
_cell.length_a   1.000
_cell.length_b   1.000
_cell.length_c   1.000
_cell.angle_alpha   90.00
_cell.angle_beta   90.00
_cell.angle_gamma   90.00
#
_symmetry.space_group_name_H-M   'P 1'
#
loop_
_entity.id
_entity.type
_entity.pdbx_description
1 polymer ?
#
loop_
_entity_poly.entity_id
_entity_poly.type
_entity_poly.pdbx_seq_one_letter_code
_entity_poly.pdbx_strand_id
1 'polypeptide(L)'
;MYRRFMSLSGEKRRMIKILVTAPRGHMDSLIIREAVRSSDIEVAGAVGPCGREYIGRDAGELCGIGAIGVTVSDDIEKIIEDCDVVVDYSQVEFSMQVLETCVRHRRPLICGTTGFSDSKCAEFEKAAR
;
A
#
# COMPACT_ATOMS: atom_id res chain seq x y z
N MET A 1 3.15 13.31 -0.85
CA MET A 1 3.92 14.11 -1.82
C MET A 1 4.11 13.29 -3.09
N TYR A 2 4.02 13.91 -4.26
CA TYR A 2 4.37 13.16 -5.43
C TYR A 2 5.50 13.83 -6.20
N ARG A 3 6.30 13.01 -6.89
CA ARG A 3 7.44 13.46 -7.65
C ARG A 3 7.17 13.35 -9.14
N ARG A 4 7.82 14.22 -9.90
CA ARG A 4 7.75 14.18 -11.35
C ARG A 4 9.14 14.04 -11.93
N PHE A 5 9.22 13.47 -13.10
CA PHE A 5 10.48 13.41 -13.84
C PHE A 5 10.22 13.72 -15.32
N MET A 6 11.28 14.11 -16.02
CA MET A 6 11.21 14.38 -17.44
C MET A 6 11.47 13.13 -18.23
N SER A 7 10.60 12.80 -19.18
CA SER A 7 10.83 11.70 -20.10
C SER A 7 11.85 12.15 -21.16
N LEU A 8 12.30 11.19 -21.97
CA LEU A 8 13.24 11.50 -23.06
C LEU A 8 12.65 12.47 -24.07
N SER A 9 11.34 12.53 -24.20
CA SER A 9 10.67 13.48 -25.08
C SER A 9 10.49 14.87 -24.47
N GLY A 10 10.94 15.05 -23.21
CA GLY A 10 10.77 16.30 -22.50
C GLY A 10 9.46 16.44 -21.75
N GLU A 11 8.61 15.44 -21.82
CA GLU A 11 7.33 15.46 -21.10
C GLU A 11 7.52 15.09 -19.63
N LYS A 12 6.78 15.75 -18.76
CA LYS A 12 6.74 15.41 -17.34
C LYS A 12 5.77 14.26 -17.12
N ARG A 13 6.19 13.26 -16.36
CA ARG A 13 5.35 12.13 -16.00
C ARG A 13 5.17 12.08 -14.51
N ARG A 14 3.95 11.75 -14.10
CA ARG A 14 3.61 11.56 -12.71
C ARG A 14 3.95 10.13 -12.30
N MET A 15 4.59 9.98 -11.15
CA MET A 15 4.84 8.66 -10.56
C MET A 15 3.53 8.08 -10.05
N ILE A 16 3.40 6.77 -10.15
CA ILE A 16 2.27 6.05 -9.56
C ILE A 16 2.51 5.97 -8.06
N LYS A 17 1.54 6.47 -7.29
CA LYS A 17 1.63 6.47 -5.83
C LYS A 17 0.96 5.24 -5.27
N ILE A 18 1.72 4.43 -4.54
CA ILE A 18 1.18 3.23 -3.91
C ILE A 18 1.07 3.39 -2.41
N LEU A 19 0.04 2.76 -1.84
CA LEU A 19 -0.12 2.60 -0.40
C LEU A 19 0.08 1.12 -0.11
N VAL A 20 1.01 0.80 0.78
CA VAL A 20 1.37 -0.58 1.10
C VAL A 20 0.88 -0.95 2.49
N THR A 21 0.27 -2.12 2.63
CA THR A 21 -0.20 -2.60 3.92
C THR A 21 0.87 -3.44 4.61
N ALA A 22 0.79 -3.53 5.95
CA ALA A 22 1.64 -4.40 6.76
C ALA A 22 3.13 -4.41 6.33
N PRO A 23 3.82 -3.26 6.41
CA PRO A 23 5.15 -3.09 5.79
C PRO A 23 6.26 -4.00 6.35
N ARG A 24 6.02 -4.69 7.47
CA ARG A 24 6.97 -5.69 7.99
C ARG A 24 6.76 -7.07 7.38
N GLY A 25 5.69 -7.26 6.61
CA GLY A 25 5.46 -8.53 5.94
C GLY A 25 6.52 -8.78 4.86
N HIS A 26 6.76 -10.07 4.56
CA HIS A 26 7.78 -10.43 3.59
C HIS A 26 7.55 -9.82 2.21
N MET A 27 6.35 -10.00 1.65
CA MET A 27 6.03 -9.48 0.32
C MET A 27 5.94 -7.95 0.32
N ASP A 28 5.33 -7.38 1.34
CA ASP A 28 5.19 -5.93 1.42
C ASP A 28 6.55 -5.23 1.53
N SER A 29 7.48 -5.83 2.28
CA SER A 29 8.84 -5.30 2.36
C SER A 29 9.55 -5.33 1.01
N LEU A 30 9.39 -6.41 0.26
CA LEU A 30 9.97 -6.52 -1.08
C LEU A 30 9.38 -5.48 -2.03
N ILE A 31 8.08 -5.26 -1.95
CA ILE A 31 7.39 -4.28 -2.78
C ILE A 31 7.91 -2.86 -2.48
N ILE A 32 8.07 -2.52 -1.20
CA ILE A 32 8.59 -1.21 -0.83
C ILE A 32 10.02 -1.03 -1.35
N ARG A 33 10.86 -2.05 -1.20
CA ARG A 33 12.26 -1.99 -1.66
C ARG A 33 12.34 -1.80 -3.16
N GLU A 34 11.52 -2.51 -3.93
CA GLU A 34 11.50 -2.37 -5.37
C GLU A 34 10.90 -1.03 -5.82
N ALA A 35 9.84 -0.57 -5.14
CA ALA A 35 9.22 0.71 -5.45
C ALA A 35 10.20 1.87 -5.28
N VAL A 36 10.98 1.85 -4.21
CA VAL A 36 11.97 2.91 -3.94
C VAL A 36 13.04 2.97 -5.04
N ARG A 37 13.37 1.83 -5.64
CA ARG A 37 14.34 1.76 -6.74
C ARG A 37 13.76 2.21 -8.07
N SER A 38 12.45 2.21 -8.22
CA SER A 38 11.78 2.56 -9.46
C SER A 38 11.70 4.08 -9.65
N SER A 39 11.84 4.53 -10.88
CA SER A 39 11.60 5.93 -11.22
C SER A 39 10.12 6.21 -11.51
N ASP A 40 9.31 5.17 -11.61
CA ASP A 40 7.90 5.28 -11.98
C ASP A 40 6.93 5.14 -10.81
N ILE A 41 7.40 4.66 -9.66
CA ILE A 41 6.56 4.32 -8.51
C ILE A 41 7.07 5.03 -7.27
N GLU A 42 6.12 5.60 -6.52
CA GLU A 42 6.42 6.25 -5.24
C GLU A 42 5.62 5.56 -4.14
N VAL A 43 6.27 5.24 -3.02
CA VAL A 43 5.55 4.77 -1.82
C VAL A 43 4.97 6.01 -1.15
N ALA A 44 3.68 6.22 -1.32
CA ALA A 44 3.00 7.39 -0.79
C ALA A 44 2.49 7.17 0.63
N GLY A 45 2.31 5.92 1.04
CA GLY A 45 1.84 5.62 2.38
C GLY A 45 2.06 4.17 2.76
N ALA A 46 2.00 3.91 4.05
CA ALA A 46 2.05 2.57 4.60
C ALA A 46 1.07 2.49 5.76
N VAL A 47 0.36 1.39 5.86
CA VAL A 47 -0.67 1.21 6.88
C VAL A 47 -0.59 -0.19 7.47
N GLY A 48 -0.91 -0.31 8.74
CA GLY A 48 -1.00 -1.60 9.42
C GLY A 48 -2.16 -1.62 10.39
N PRO A 49 -2.49 -2.82 10.90
CA PRO A 49 -3.54 -2.94 11.91
C PRO A 49 -3.20 -2.14 13.16
N CYS A 50 -4.24 -1.58 13.79
CA CYS A 50 -4.09 -0.83 15.02
C CYS A 50 -3.40 -1.68 16.10
N GLY A 51 -2.56 -1.05 16.90
CA GLY A 51 -1.87 -1.70 18.00
C GLY A 51 -0.56 -2.40 17.66
N ARG A 52 -0.15 -2.38 16.41
CA ARG A 52 1.13 -2.95 16.03
C ARG A 52 2.27 -2.04 16.45
N GLU A 53 3.38 -2.64 16.86
CA GLU A 53 4.54 -1.90 17.36
C GLU A 53 5.21 -1.00 16.32
N TYR A 54 5.03 -1.31 15.05
CA TYR A 54 5.65 -0.55 13.96
C TYR A 54 4.84 0.69 13.54
N ILE A 55 3.66 0.89 14.11
CA ILE A 55 2.88 2.10 13.84
C ILE A 55 3.67 3.32 14.31
N GLY A 56 3.77 4.32 13.47
CA GLY A 56 4.54 5.54 13.76
C GLY A 56 6.01 5.46 13.33
N ARG A 57 6.47 4.29 12.88
CA ARG A 57 7.84 4.11 12.42
C ARG A 57 7.92 4.32 10.91
N ASP A 58 9.12 4.61 10.43
CA ASP A 58 9.35 4.78 8.99
C ASP A 58 9.32 3.43 8.27
N ALA A 59 8.56 3.37 7.17
CA ALA A 59 8.39 2.14 6.42
C ALA A 59 9.70 1.63 5.80
N GLY A 60 10.56 2.54 5.37
CA GLY A 60 11.85 2.17 4.81
C GLY A 60 12.78 1.56 5.85
N GLU A 61 12.78 2.10 7.06
CA GLU A 61 13.57 1.55 8.15
C GLU A 61 13.11 0.14 8.51
N LEU A 62 11.80 -0.10 8.49
CA LEU A 62 11.26 -1.43 8.75
C LEU A 62 11.69 -2.45 7.70
N CYS A 63 11.95 -1.99 6.48
CA CYS A 63 12.41 -2.83 5.37
C CYS A 63 13.94 -2.95 5.30
N GLY A 64 14.66 -2.24 6.14
CA GLY A 64 16.11 -2.29 6.16
C GLY A 64 16.82 -1.45 5.10
N ILE A 65 16.13 -0.49 4.50
CA ILE A 65 16.70 0.35 3.44
C ILE A 65 16.94 1.79 3.88
N GLY A 66 16.76 2.08 5.18
CA GLY A 66 16.88 3.43 5.71
C GLY A 66 15.57 4.21 5.56
N ALA A 67 15.54 5.39 6.14
CA ALA A 67 14.33 6.21 6.16
C ALA A 67 13.95 6.69 4.76
N ILE A 68 12.68 6.57 4.42
CA ILE A 68 12.13 7.05 3.16
C ILE A 68 11.11 8.17 3.36
N GLY A 69 10.88 8.57 4.61
CA GLY A 69 9.96 9.65 4.93
C GLY A 69 8.49 9.24 4.95
N VAL A 70 8.21 7.94 5.02
CA VAL A 70 6.84 7.41 5.04
C VAL A 70 6.56 6.77 6.39
N THR A 71 5.77 7.42 7.22
CA THR A 71 5.39 6.92 8.54
C THR A 71 4.23 5.95 8.42
N VAL A 72 4.34 4.80 9.07
CA VAL A 72 3.27 3.81 9.06
C VAL A 72 2.11 4.30 9.92
N SER A 73 0.93 4.33 9.31
CA SER A 73 -0.32 4.74 9.97
C SER A 73 -1.17 3.52 10.34
N ASP A 74 -2.03 3.66 11.30
CA ASP A 74 -3.08 2.68 11.58
C ASP A 74 -4.46 3.15 11.07
N ASP A 75 -4.49 4.27 10.34
CA ASP A 75 -5.72 4.84 9.82
C ASP A 75 -5.63 5.04 8.30
N ILE A 76 -6.09 4.02 7.58
CA ILE A 76 -6.08 4.05 6.11
C ILE A 76 -6.95 5.17 5.54
N GLU A 77 -8.02 5.55 6.24
CA GLU A 77 -8.91 6.62 5.77
C GLU A 77 -8.18 7.95 5.59
N LYS A 78 -7.18 8.20 6.43
CA LYS A 78 -6.43 9.47 6.38
C LYS A 78 -5.44 9.54 5.23
N ILE A 79 -4.99 8.39 4.73
CA ILE A 79 -3.90 8.35 3.75
C ILE A 79 -4.30 7.81 2.39
N ILE A 80 -5.46 7.17 2.28
CA ILE A 80 -5.87 6.53 1.02
C ILE A 80 -6.09 7.54 -0.11
N GLU A 81 -6.50 8.76 0.19
CA GLU A 81 -6.72 9.77 -0.83
C GLU A 81 -5.43 10.23 -1.51
N ASP A 82 -4.30 10.01 -0.86
CA ASP A 82 -3.00 10.42 -1.40
C ASP A 82 -2.35 9.34 -2.29
N CYS A 83 -3.03 8.23 -2.51
CA CYS A 83 -2.48 7.15 -3.33
C CYS A 83 -3.32 6.90 -4.58
N ASP A 84 -2.71 6.26 -5.56
CA ASP A 84 -3.38 5.86 -6.80
C ASP A 84 -3.85 4.40 -6.73
N VAL A 85 -3.14 3.56 -5.99
CA VAL A 85 -3.47 2.15 -5.86
C VAL A 85 -2.99 1.63 -4.50
N VAL A 86 -3.73 0.69 -3.93
CA VAL A 86 -3.37 0.04 -2.68
C VAL A 86 -2.83 -1.36 -2.99
N VAL A 87 -1.72 -1.72 -2.38
CA VAL A 87 -1.10 -3.04 -2.53
C VAL A 87 -1.16 -3.74 -1.18
N ASP A 88 -1.83 -4.88 -1.12
CA ASP A 88 -2.14 -5.58 0.12
C ASP A 88 -1.70 -7.05 0.09
N TYR A 89 -0.75 -7.41 0.96
CA TYR A 89 -0.31 -8.78 1.23
C TYR A 89 -0.31 -8.98 2.76
N SER A 90 -1.43 -8.72 3.41
CA SER A 90 -1.54 -8.78 4.86
C SER A 90 -2.24 -10.05 5.34
N GLN A 91 -3.20 -9.93 6.24
CA GLN A 91 -3.99 -11.04 6.75
C GLN A 91 -5.44 -10.86 6.35
N VAL A 92 -6.20 -11.95 6.33
CA VAL A 92 -7.56 -11.98 5.79
C VAL A 92 -8.46 -10.87 6.39
N GLU A 93 -8.48 -10.76 7.71
CA GLU A 93 -9.34 -9.77 8.38
C GLU A 93 -8.97 -8.35 7.99
N PHE A 94 -7.67 -8.07 7.96
CA PHE A 94 -7.21 -6.75 7.58
C PHE A 94 -7.47 -6.47 6.10
N SER A 95 -7.27 -7.47 5.24
CA SER A 95 -7.55 -7.34 3.81
C SER A 95 -9.01 -7.03 3.53
N MET A 96 -9.93 -7.59 4.30
CA MET A 96 -11.35 -7.28 4.17
C MET A 96 -11.63 -5.82 4.52
N GLN A 97 -11.00 -5.29 5.57
CA GLN A 97 -11.12 -3.88 5.94
C GLN A 97 -10.53 -2.97 4.86
N VAL A 98 -9.37 -3.34 4.33
CA VAL A 98 -8.71 -2.60 3.26
C VAL A 98 -9.59 -2.55 2.01
N LEU A 99 -10.16 -3.69 1.63
CA LEU A 99 -11.05 -3.75 0.48
C LEU A 99 -12.25 -2.82 0.64
N GLU A 100 -12.88 -2.86 1.82
CA GLU A 100 -14.05 -2.02 2.09
C GLU A 100 -13.71 -0.53 1.94
N THR A 101 -12.56 -0.13 2.47
CA THR A 101 -12.09 1.25 2.35
C THR A 101 -11.79 1.62 0.89
N CYS A 102 -11.14 0.73 0.15
CA CYS A 102 -10.84 0.95 -1.26
C CYS A 102 -12.12 1.14 -2.08
N VAL A 103 -13.14 0.34 -1.80
CA VAL A 103 -14.43 0.47 -2.49
C VAL A 103 -15.07 1.82 -2.20
N ARG A 104 -15.09 2.24 -0.94
CA ARG A 104 -15.67 3.54 -0.57
C ARG A 104 -14.95 4.72 -1.22
N HIS A 105 -13.64 4.63 -1.34
CA HIS A 105 -12.81 5.70 -1.90
C HIS A 105 -12.50 5.52 -3.39
N ARG A 106 -13.03 4.46 -4.00
CA ARG A 106 -12.82 4.16 -5.42
C ARG A 106 -11.34 4.08 -5.80
N ARG A 107 -10.57 3.41 -4.96
CA ARG A 107 -9.15 3.17 -5.22
C ARG A 107 -8.94 1.72 -5.67
N PRO A 108 -8.18 1.49 -6.74
CA PRO A 108 -7.82 0.13 -7.14
C PRO A 108 -7.05 -0.58 -6.04
N LEU A 109 -7.27 -1.88 -5.91
CA LEU A 109 -6.61 -2.72 -4.92
C LEU A 109 -5.97 -3.91 -5.60
N ILE A 110 -4.68 -4.11 -5.34
CA ILE A 110 -3.97 -5.34 -5.71
C ILE A 110 -3.81 -6.12 -4.42
N CYS A 111 -4.49 -7.26 -4.32
CA CYS A 111 -4.48 -8.06 -3.10
C CYS A 111 -3.91 -9.44 -3.36
N GLY A 112 -2.81 -9.77 -2.67
CA GLY A 112 -2.17 -11.07 -2.75
C GLY A 112 -2.28 -11.86 -1.44
N THR A 113 -3.11 -11.42 -0.51
CA THR A 113 -3.31 -12.11 0.77
C THR A 113 -3.86 -13.51 0.54
N THR A 114 -3.30 -14.48 1.27
CA THR A 114 -3.73 -15.88 1.20
C THR A 114 -4.44 -16.29 2.47
N GLY A 115 -5.06 -17.47 2.45
CA GLY A 115 -5.74 -18.02 3.62
C GLY A 115 -7.21 -17.67 3.73
N PHE A 116 -7.81 -17.13 2.67
CA PHE A 116 -9.24 -16.87 2.66
C PHE A 116 -10.03 -18.19 2.65
N SER A 117 -11.06 -18.26 3.50
CA SER A 117 -12.02 -19.36 3.42
C SER A 117 -12.88 -19.16 2.17
N ASP A 118 -13.62 -20.20 1.76
CA ASP A 118 -14.48 -20.08 0.59
C ASP A 118 -15.52 -18.97 0.73
N SER A 119 -16.10 -18.82 1.93
CA SER A 119 -17.07 -17.76 2.18
C SER A 119 -16.43 -16.37 2.13
N LYS A 120 -15.21 -16.23 2.65
CA LYS A 120 -14.48 -14.95 2.59
C LYS A 120 -14.07 -14.61 1.18
N CYS A 121 -13.66 -15.59 0.38
CA CYS A 121 -13.37 -15.37 -1.04
C CYS A 121 -14.60 -14.85 -1.78
N ALA A 122 -15.76 -15.43 -1.53
CA ALA A 122 -16.99 -15.01 -2.14
C ALA A 122 -17.37 -13.58 -1.76
N GLU A 123 -17.21 -13.22 -0.48
CA GLU A 123 -17.44 -11.85 0.00
C GLU A 123 -16.50 -10.87 -0.68
N PHE A 124 -15.22 -11.23 -0.78
CA PHE A 124 -14.21 -10.38 -1.39
C PHE A 124 -14.53 -10.12 -2.86
N GLU A 125 -14.84 -11.18 -3.62
CA GLU A 125 -15.15 -11.06 -5.03
C GLU A 125 -16.41 -10.22 -5.28
N LYS A 126 -17.42 -10.39 -4.44
CA LYS A 126 -18.65 -9.62 -4.55
C LYS A 126 -18.39 -8.13 -4.31
N ALA A 127 -17.63 -7.79 -3.29
CA ALA A 127 -17.31 -6.41 -2.95
C ALA A 127 -16.41 -5.74 -3.98
N ALA A 128 -15.53 -6.52 -4.62
CA ALA A 128 -14.58 -6.00 -5.61
C ALA A 128 -15.20 -5.67 -6.96
N ARG A 129 -16.44 -6.08 -7.21
CA ARG A 129 -17.13 -5.83 -8.49
C ARG A 129 -17.77 -4.44 -8.58
#